data_73f56c29579365d7a5da807edf1be9f1
#
_entry.id   73f56c29579365d7a5da807edf1be9f1
#
_cell.length_a   1.000
_cell.length_b   1.000
_cell.length_c   1.000
_cell.angle_alpha   90.00
_cell.angle_beta   90.00
_cell.angle_gamma   90.00
#
_symmetry.space_group_name_H-M   'P 1'
#
loop_
_entity.id
_entity.type
_entity.pdbx_description
1 polymer ?
#
loop_
_entity_poly.entity_id
_entity_poly.type
_entity_poly.pdbx_seq_one_letter_code
_entity_poly.pdbx_strand_id
1 'polypeptide(L)'
;MPFPVYSRNVPLKEHVGPVHVVRYNTTGQYVLSGGQDRKIILWNPNSSKLVKSYIAHGYEVLDIAVSYDNSKFVSCGGDRTIYLWDVTSGSTTRRFSGHMSRVNAVDFNADASVIASGSYDAKVRLWDTKSSSQRPIQLLEEAKDSISSLQVVGSQIVTGSVDGYVRVYDLRMGQLFEDLIGHPVTSVKDSTDSACLLVSALDSTIRLMDKSNGTMLQSFKGHLNKEYRVRSSFGDNDVYVISGSEDGKVYAWDMLSGRVVHELKGHGEKVVSCVAYHPKQPQMISCGTDGLIRVWDYI
;
A
#
# COMPACT_ATOMS: atom_id res chain seq x y z
N MET A 1 20.63 -5.86 8.12
CA MET A 1 21.28 -4.57 7.78
C MET A 1 20.95 -3.52 8.84
N PRO A 2 21.69 -2.43 8.98
CA PRO A 2 21.33 -1.37 9.91
C PRO A 2 20.01 -0.70 9.50
N PHE A 3 19.20 -0.31 10.48
CA PHE A 3 17.88 0.29 10.22
C PHE A 3 17.99 1.78 9.87
N PRO A 4 17.24 2.31 8.89
CA PRO A 4 17.26 3.72 8.53
C PRO A 4 16.58 4.57 9.61
N VAL A 5 17.36 5.34 10.35
CA VAL A 5 16.88 6.16 11.49
C VAL A 5 16.99 7.66 11.25
N TYR A 6 17.72 8.08 10.23
CA TYR A 6 17.99 9.48 9.95
C TYR A 6 17.08 10.04 8.86
N SER A 7 16.24 11.02 9.23
CA SER A 7 15.44 11.74 8.23
C SER A 7 16.31 12.77 7.51
N ARG A 8 16.27 12.76 6.18
CA ARG A 8 16.90 13.84 5.39
C ARG A 8 16.30 15.20 5.76
N ASN A 9 17.15 16.21 5.82
CA ASN A 9 16.75 17.58 6.19
C ASN A 9 15.74 18.19 5.21
N VAL A 10 15.76 17.77 3.94
CA VAL A 10 14.86 18.29 2.90
C VAL A 10 13.82 17.23 2.55
N PRO A 11 12.57 17.41 2.99
CA PRO A 11 11.47 16.53 2.57
C PRO A 11 11.13 16.78 1.10
N LEU A 12 10.56 15.78 0.44
CA LEU A 12 9.96 15.92 -0.88
C LEU A 12 8.61 16.65 -0.73
N LYS A 13 8.51 17.87 -1.25
CA LYS A 13 7.36 18.76 -1.01
C LYS A 13 6.90 19.41 -2.32
N GLU A 14 5.86 18.81 -2.92
CA GLU A 14 5.17 19.37 -4.11
C GLU A 14 3.66 19.08 -4.05
N HIS A 15 3.24 18.12 -3.20
CA HIS A 15 1.82 17.88 -2.98
C HIS A 15 1.18 19.01 -2.18
N VAL A 16 -0.05 19.34 -2.54
CA VAL A 16 -0.88 20.30 -1.80
C VAL A 16 -1.93 19.52 -1.02
N GLY A 17 -1.72 19.39 0.30
CA GLY A 17 -2.55 18.59 1.20
C GLY A 17 -2.02 17.16 1.42
N PRO A 18 -2.80 16.30 2.08
CA PRO A 18 -2.42 14.94 2.44
C PRO A 18 -1.87 14.10 1.32
N VAL A 19 -0.81 13.34 1.60
CA VAL A 19 -0.28 12.29 0.74
C VAL A 19 -0.73 10.95 1.30
N HIS A 20 -1.47 10.18 0.51
CA HIS A 20 -2.09 8.93 0.96
C HIS A 20 -1.23 7.70 0.72
N VAL A 21 -0.40 7.73 -0.28
CA VAL A 21 0.40 6.57 -0.71
C VAL A 21 1.77 6.97 -1.22
N VAL A 22 2.76 6.17 -0.85
CA VAL A 22 4.10 6.19 -1.43
C VAL A 22 4.52 4.75 -1.77
N ARG A 23 5.20 4.58 -2.91
CA ARG A 23 5.70 3.29 -3.38
C ARG A 23 7.06 3.44 -4.03
N TYR A 24 8.02 2.60 -3.66
CA TYR A 24 9.23 2.42 -4.46
C TYR A 24 8.90 1.66 -5.74
N ASN A 25 9.64 1.94 -6.78
CA ASN A 25 9.74 1.05 -7.92
C ASN A 25 10.57 -0.20 -7.55
N THR A 26 10.57 -1.24 -8.37
CA THR A 26 11.22 -2.52 -8.07
C THR A 26 12.74 -2.42 -7.91
N THR A 27 13.37 -1.41 -8.52
CA THR A 27 14.80 -1.15 -8.38
C THR A 27 15.16 -0.29 -7.17
N GLY A 28 14.19 0.42 -6.58
CA GLY A 28 14.39 1.40 -5.52
C GLY A 28 14.87 2.78 -5.99
N GLN A 29 15.17 2.96 -7.29
CA GLN A 29 15.71 4.22 -7.81
C GLN A 29 14.69 5.36 -7.84
N TYR A 30 13.42 5.03 -7.87
CA TYR A 30 12.33 5.99 -7.97
C TYR A 30 11.22 5.68 -6.97
N VAL A 31 10.49 6.74 -6.62
CA VAL A 31 9.31 6.69 -5.75
C VAL A 31 8.13 7.32 -6.47
N LEU A 32 6.98 6.68 -6.42
CA LEU A 32 5.69 7.25 -6.80
C LEU A 32 4.93 7.64 -5.54
N SER A 33 4.28 8.79 -5.57
CA SER A 33 3.38 9.27 -4.52
C SER A 33 2.04 9.69 -5.07
N GLY A 34 0.98 9.50 -4.30
CA GLY A 34 -0.37 9.94 -4.64
C GLY A 34 -1.03 10.64 -3.47
N GLY A 35 -1.74 11.73 -3.74
CA GLY A 35 -2.29 12.59 -2.70
C GLY A 35 -3.69 13.14 -2.98
N GLN A 36 -4.15 13.95 -2.03
CA GLN A 36 -5.45 14.64 -2.07
C GLN A 36 -5.53 15.66 -3.23
N ASP A 37 -4.41 16.18 -3.66
CA ASP A 37 -4.32 17.13 -4.78
C ASP A 37 -4.55 16.49 -6.15
N ARG A 38 -4.94 15.21 -6.21
CA ARG A 38 -5.27 14.44 -7.42
C ARG A 38 -4.07 14.15 -8.32
N LYS A 39 -2.86 14.48 -7.87
CA LYS A 39 -1.62 14.26 -8.60
C LYS A 39 -0.96 12.95 -8.18
N ILE A 40 -0.25 12.38 -9.14
CA ILE A 40 0.75 11.35 -8.88
C ILE A 40 2.09 11.94 -9.27
N ILE A 41 3.08 11.81 -8.40
CA ILE A 41 4.41 12.41 -8.62
C ILE A 41 5.47 11.33 -8.55
N LEU A 42 6.36 11.33 -9.54
CA LEU A 42 7.54 10.49 -9.60
C LEU A 42 8.73 11.28 -9.07
N TRP A 43 9.44 10.70 -8.12
CA TRP A 43 10.57 11.29 -7.45
C TRP A 43 11.83 10.45 -7.63
N ASN A 44 12.97 11.11 -7.66
CA ASN A 44 14.23 10.45 -7.37
C ASN A 44 14.58 10.70 -5.89
N PRO A 45 14.46 9.67 -5.01
CA PRO A 45 14.66 9.87 -3.58
C PRO A 45 16.11 10.23 -3.24
N ASN A 46 17.09 9.80 -4.04
CA ASN A 46 18.50 10.07 -3.76
C ASN A 46 18.89 11.52 -4.01
N SER A 47 18.34 12.14 -5.05
CA SER A 47 18.58 13.55 -5.36
C SER A 47 17.53 14.51 -4.79
N SER A 48 16.47 13.97 -4.15
CA SER A 48 15.32 14.72 -3.65
C SER A 48 14.63 15.57 -4.75
N LYS A 49 14.69 15.13 -6.01
CA LYS A 49 14.13 15.87 -7.15
C LYS A 49 12.84 15.24 -7.65
N LEU A 50 11.90 16.11 -8.00
CA LEU A 50 10.74 15.75 -8.81
C LEU A 50 11.23 15.40 -10.21
N VAL A 51 10.78 14.23 -10.72
CA VAL A 51 11.08 13.75 -12.07
C VAL A 51 9.92 14.05 -13.01
N LYS A 52 8.70 13.68 -12.60
CA LYS A 52 7.50 13.83 -13.44
C LYS A 52 6.24 13.91 -12.57
N SER A 53 5.22 14.59 -13.10
CA SER A 53 3.87 14.63 -12.52
C SER A 53 2.87 14.03 -13.50
N TYR A 54 1.91 13.27 -12.99
CA TYR A 54 0.85 12.61 -13.75
C TYR A 54 -0.49 13.12 -13.24
N ILE A 55 -1.36 13.57 -14.16
CA ILE A 55 -2.64 14.21 -13.83
C ILE A 55 -3.73 13.61 -14.71
N ALA A 56 -4.69 12.89 -14.11
CA ALA A 56 -5.91 12.41 -14.75
C ALA A 56 -7.05 12.22 -13.75
N HIS A 57 -6.73 11.97 -12.46
CA HIS A 57 -7.74 11.76 -11.45
C HIS A 57 -8.58 13.00 -11.19
N GLY A 58 -9.90 12.81 -11.08
CA GLY A 58 -10.85 13.85 -10.71
C GLY A 58 -10.94 14.12 -9.21
N TYR A 59 -10.48 13.16 -8.39
CA TYR A 59 -10.46 13.17 -6.93
C TYR A 59 -9.14 12.64 -6.42
N GLU A 60 -8.99 12.56 -5.08
CA GLU A 60 -7.77 12.08 -4.40
C GLU A 60 -7.31 10.72 -4.92
N VAL A 61 -5.98 10.55 -5.01
CA VAL A 61 -5.34 9.27 -5.33
C VAL A 61 -5.15 8.49 -4.03
N LEU A 62 -5.72 7.29 -3.96
CA LEU A 62 -5.75 6.47 -2.75
C LEU A 62 -4.74 5.32 -2.76
N ASP A 63 -4.41 4.79 -3.93
CA ASP A 63 -3.39 3.75 -4.06
C ASP A 63 -2.69 3.76 -5.42
N ILE A 64 -1.47 3.21 -5.42
CA ILE A 64 -0.61 3.06 -6.59
C ILE A 64 0.09 1.71 -6.51
N ALA A 65 0.17 1.00 -7.63
CA ALA A 65 1.03 -0.17 -7.79
C ALA A 65 1.90 -0.05 -9.03
N VAL A 66 3.13 -0.54 -8.96
CA VAL A 66 4.11 -0.45 -10.04
C VAL A 66 4.30 -1.84 -10.65
N SER A 67 4.35 -1.93 -11.98
CA SER A 67 4.64 -3.19 -12.66
C SER A 67 6.08 -3.65 -12.39
N TYR A 68 6.32 -4.96 -12.43
CA TYR A 68 7.63 -5.53 -12.11
C TYR A 68 8.75 -4.98 -13.01
N ASP A 69 8.44 -4.75 -14.29
CA ASP A 69 9.37 -4.20 -15.28
C ASP A 69 9.55 -2.68 -15.21
N ASN A 70 8.84 -1.99 -14.29
CA ASN A 70 8.82 -0.55 -14.12
C ASN A 70 8.35 0.26 -15.35
N SER A 71 7.82 -0.38 -16.37
CA SER A 71 7.32 0.30 -17.58
C SER A 71 5.97 0.97 -17.34
N LYS A 72 5.16 0.41 -16.43
CA LYS A 72 3.80 0.84 -16.14
C LYS A 72 3.55 0.99 -14.66
N PHE A 73 2.55 1.75 -14.33
CA PHE A 73 1.92 1.73 -13.00
C PHE A 73 0.41 1.89 -13.11
N VAL A 74 -0.28 1.46 -12.08
CA VAL A 74 -1.72 1.62 -11.95
C VAL A 74 -2.01 2.52 -10.75
N SER A 75 -3.05 3.33 -10.84
CA SER A 75 -3.55 4.18 -9.76
C SER A 75 -5.05 4.11 -9.63
N CYS A 76 -5.55 4.34 -8.42
CA CYS A 76 -6.97 4.42 -8.13
C CYS A 76 -7.27 5.53 -7.12
N GLY A 77 -8.54 5.91 -7.03
CA GLY A 77 -8.90 6.98 -6.12
C GLY A 77 -10.40 7.20 -5.91
N GLY A 78 -10.72 8.38 -5.38
CA GLY A 78 -12.06 8.82 -5.04
C GLY A 78 -12.99 9.00 -6.26
N ASP A 79 -12.44 9.12 -7.45
CA ASP A 79 -13.18 9.23 -8.71
C ASP A 79 -13.74 7.91 -9.25
N ARG A 80 -13.62 6.82 -8.51
CA ARG A 80 -14.10 5.46 -8.84
C ARG A 80 -13.45 4.87 -10.08
N THR A 81 -12.33 5.43 -10.51
CA THR A 81 -11.62 5.08 -11.74
C THR A 81 -10.26 4.49 -11.42
N ILE A 82 -9.85 3.54 -12.24
CA ILE A 82 -8.51 2.97 -12.24
C ILE A 82 -7.83 3.41 -13.53
N TYR A 83 -6.64 4.00 -13.42
CA TYR A 83 -5.84 4.42 -14.57
C TYR A 83 -4.60 3.55 -14.68
N LEU A 84 -4.37 3.02 -15.87
CA LEU A 84 -3.12 2.37 -16.25
C LEU A 84 -2.26 3.39 -17.01
N TRP A 85 -1.04 3.57 -16.56
CA TRP A 85 -0.10 4.57 -17.05
C TRP A 85 1.11 3.94 -17.70
N ASP A 86 1.62 4.58 -18.71
CA ASP A 86 2.97 4.38 -19.20
C ASP A 86 3.91 5.37 -18.52
N VAL A 87 4.97 4.87 -17.88
CA VAL A 87 5.90 5.70 -17.08
C VAL A 87 6.67 6.67 -17.98
N THR A 88 7.09 6.21 -19.14
CA THR A 88 7.96 6.97 -20.04
C THR A 88 7.23 8.12 -20.72
N SER A 89 6.10 7.84 -21.36
CA SER A 89 5.29 8.88 -22.01
C SER A 89 4.57 9.77 -20.99
N GLY A 90 4.19 9.20 -19.83
CA GLY A 90 3.40 9.88 -18.81
C GLY A 90 1.91 9.95 -19.15
N SER A 91 1.48 9.24 -20.16
CA SER A 91 0.09 9.19 -20.59
C SER A 91 -0.65 7.99 -19.98
N THR A 92 -1.97 8.13 -19.84
CA THR A 92 -2.84 7.01 -19.51
C THR A 92 -3.00 6.12 -20.74
N THR A 93 -2.63 4.86 -20.61
CA THR A 93 -2.83 3.86 -21.68
C THR A 93 -4.23 3.28 -21.63
N ARG A 94 -4.80 3.14 -20.42
CA ARG A 94 -6.14 2.61 -20.21
C ARG A 94 -6.82 3.23 -18.99
N ARG A 95 -8.15 3.23 -19.04
CA ARG A 95 -9.03 3.63 -17.96
C ARG A 95 -10.05 2.51 -17.73
N PHE A 96 -10.24 2.11 -16.47
CA PHE A 96 -11.22 1.10 -16.09
C PHE A 96 -12.25 1.75 -15.16
N SER A 97 -13.52 1.54 -15.46
CA SER A 97 -14.66 2.08 -14.72
C SER A 97 -15.67 0.97 -14.48
N GLY A 98 -16.31 0.95 -13.32
CA GLY A 98 -17.30 -0.07 -12.97
C GLY A 98 -17.54 -0.22 -11.48
N HIS A 99 -16.62 0.27 -10.63
CA HIS A 99 -16.89 0.41 -9.22
C HIS A 99 -17.95 1.48 -8.94
N MET A 100 -18.82 1.19 -7.97
CA MET A 100 -19.92 2.09 -7.61
C MET A 100 -19.50 3.16 -6.61
N SER A 101 -18.34 3.00 -5.97
CA SER A 101 -17.76 3.92 -5.01
C SER A 101 -16.25 4.05 -5.19
N ARG A 102 -15.59 4.86 -4.35
CA ARG A 102 -14.14 5.07 -4.38
C ARG A 102 -13.38 3.75 -4.38
N VAL A 103 -12.29 3.70 -5.14
CA VAL A 103 -11.40 2.54 -5.21
C VAL A 103 -10.25 2.78 -4.23
N ASN A 104 -10.17 1.96 -3.19
CA ASN A 104 -9.21 2.16 -2.11
C ASN A 104 -7.86 1.49 -2.36
N ALA A 105 -7.84 0.38 -3.09
CA ALA A 105 -6.63 -0.42 -3.28
C ALA A 105 -6.56 -0.97 -4.70
N VAL A 106 -5.35 -1.03 -5.24
CA VAL A 106 -5.05 -1.66 -6.53
C VAL A 106 -3.71 -2.39 -6.45
N ASP A 107 -3.61 -3.49 -7.20
CA ASP A 107 -2.35 -4.20 -7.38
C ASP A 107 -2.31 -4.90 -8.74
N PHE A 108 -1.11 -5.26 -9.19
CA PHE A 108 -0.87 -6.06 -10.38
C PHE A 108 -0.61 -7.51 -10.04
N ASN A 109 -0.94 -8.40 -10.97
CA ASN A 109 -0.31 -9.71 -10.99
C ASN A 109 1.15 -9.61 -11.50
N ALA A 110 1.92 -10.68 -11.39
CA ALA A 110 3.37 -10.69 -11.63
C ALA A 110 3.78 -10.18 -13.03
N ASP A 111 3.01 -10.49 -14.07
CA ASP A 111 3.29 -10.07 -15.47
C ASP A 111 2.54 -8.79 -15.88
N ALA A 112 1.88 -8.13 -14.96
CA ALA A 112 1.07 -6.93 -15.19
C ALA A 112 -0.03 -7.09 -16.26
N SER A 113 -0.47 -8.33 -16.53
CA SER A 113 -1.57 -8.61 -17.44
C SER A 113 -2.94 -8.41 -16.80
N VAL A 114 -3.03 -8.51 -15.46
CA VAL A 114 -4.25 -8.35 -14.67
C VAL A 114 -4.04 -7.32 -13.58
N ILE A 115 -5.02 -6.46 -13.41
CA ILE A 115 -5.14 -5.54 -12.28
C ILE A 115 -6.24 -6.07 -11.36
N ALA A 116 -5.96 -6.14 -10.05
CA ALA A 116 -6.97 -6.33 -9.02
C ALA A 116 -7.27 -4.98 -8.35
N SER A 117 -8.53 -4.70 -8.08
CA SER A 117 -8.97 -3.47 -7.42
C SER A 117 -9.98 -3.75 -6.33
N GLY A 118 -9.80 -3.14 -5.15
CA GLY A 118 -10.69 -3.22 -4.01
C GLY A 118 -11.34 -1.87 -3.72
N SER A 119 -12.65 -1.85 -3.50
CA SER A 119 -13.43 -0.63 -3.39
C SER A 119 -14.25 -0.54 -2.09
N TYR A 120 -14.67 0.68 -1.82
CA TYR A 120 -15.68 0.99 -0.79
C TYR A 120 -17.05 0.33 -1.08
N ASP A 121 -17.30 -0.12 -2.33
CA ASP A 121 -18.50 -0.86 -2.71
C ASP A 121 -18.46 -2.34 -2.25
N ALA A 122 -17.55 -2.71 -1.38
CA ALA A 122 -17.32 -4.04 -0.83
C ALA A 122 -16.94 -5.11 -1.88
N LYS A 123 -16.49 -4.70 -3.05
CA LYS A 123 -16.19 -5.62 -4.16
C LYS A 123 -14.74 -5.55 -4.57
N VAL A 124 -14.23 -6.71 -5.02
CA VAL A 124 -12.96 -6.79 -5.73
C VAL A 124 -13.25 -7.07 -7.19
N ARG A 125 -12.62 -6.32 -8.10
CA ARG A 125 -12.72 -6.52 -9.54
C ARG A 125 -11.37 -6.80 -10.15
N LEU A 126 -11.35 -7.74 -11.10
CA LEU A 126 -10.17 -8.07 -11.89
C LEU A 126 -10.34 -7.53 -13.31
N TRP A 127 -9.28 -6.94 -13.83
CA TRP A 127 -9.29 -6.26 -15.12
C TRP A 127 -8.13 -6.75 -15.98
N ASP A 128 -8.45 -7.11 -17.22
CA ASP A 128 -7.43 -7.48 -18.22
C ASP A 128 -6.80 -6.21 -18.80
N THR A 129 -5.49 -6.07 -18.69
CA THR A 129 -4.75 -4.92 -19.21
C THR A 129 -4.55 -4.95 -20.72
N LYS A 130 -4.68 -6.11 -21.36
CA LYS A 130 -4.45 -6.34 -22.79
C LYS A 130 -5.74 -6.29 -23.60
N SER A 131 -6.85 -6.77 -23.04
CA SER A 131 -8.16 -6.78 -23.70
C SER A 131 -8.72 -5.38 -23.90
N SER A 132 -9.36 -5.09 -25.03
CA SER A 132 -10.09 -3.84 -25.28
C SER A 132 -11.36 -3.69 -24.43
N SER A 133 -11.79 -4.76 -23.74
CA SER A 133 -12.99 -4.75 -22.90
C SER A 133 -12.87 -3.75 -21.75
N GLN A 134 -13.96 -3.06 -21.47
CA GLN A 134 -14.11 -2.20 -20.29
C GLN A 134 -14.75 -2.94 -19.09
N ARG A 135 -15.15 -4.21 -19.30
CA ARG A 135 -15.79 -5.02 -18.24
C ARG A 135 -14.72 -5.75 -17.44
N PRO A 136 -14.91 -5.90 -16.12
CA PRO A 136 -14.04 -6.77 -15.33
C PRO A 136 -14.16 -8.21 -15.82
N ILE A 137 -13.03 -8.94 -15.78
CA ILE A 137 -13.00 -10.37 -16.11
C ILE A 137 -13.53 -11.24 -14.98
N GLN A 138 -13.47 -10.75 -13.76
CA GLN A 138 -13.99 -11.44 -12.57
C GLN A 138 -14.44 -10.42 -11.51
N LEU A 139 -15.40 -10.83 -10.70
CA LEU A 139 -15.97 -10.09 -9.59
C LEU A 139 -15.98 -10.99 -8.35
N LEU A 140 -15.45 -10.49 -7.23
CA LEU A 140 -15.46 -11.15 -5.92
C LEU A 140 -16.30 -10.28 -4.99
N GLU A 141 -17.34 -10.86 -4.35
CA GLU A 141 -18.41 -10.12 -3.65
C GLU A 141 -18.64 -10.63 -2.21
N GLU A 142 -17.71 -11.38 -1.64
CA GLU A 142 -17.87 -12.02 -0.35
C GLU A 142 -17.70 -11.07 0.85
N ALA A 143 -17.02 -9.93 0.64
CA ALA A 143 -16.89 -8.91 1.68
C ALA A 143 -18.23 -8.21 1.94
N LYS A 144 -18.50 -7.94 3.22
CA LYS A 144 -19.74 -7.27 3.68
C LYS A 144 -19.59 -5.76 3.84
N ASP A 145 -18.37 -5.26 3.81
CA ASP A 145 -18.05 -3.84 3.92
C ASP A 145 -16.82 -3.50 3.06
N SER A 146 -16.46 -2.25 3.04
CA SER A 146 -15.39 -1.66 2.24
C SER A 146 -14.10 -2.47 2.24
N ILE A 147 -13.57 -2.79 1.06
CA ILE A 147 -12.20 -3.29 0.93
C ILE A 147 -11.25 -2.12 1.17
N SER A 148 -10.46 -2.20 2.23
CA SER A 148 -9.50 -1.18 2.63
C SER A 148 -8.11 -1.41 2.03
N SER A 149 -7.71 -2.66 1.87
CA SER A 149 -6.38 -3.05 1.39
C SER A 149 -6.47 -4.28 0.52
N LEU A 150 -5.56 -4.39 -0.45
CA LEU A 150 -5.49 -5.51 -1.38
C LEU A 150 -4.04 -5.72 -1.79
N GLN A 151 -3.64 -6.99 -1.95
CA GLN A 151 -2.37 -7.39 -2.55
C GLN A 151 -2.56 -8.63 -3.40
N VAL A 152 -1.89 -8.69 -4.55
CA VAL A 152 -1.84 -9.87 -5.43
C VAL A 152 -0.52 -10.58 -5.21
N VAL A 153 -0.56 -11.88 -4.91
CA VAL A 153 0.62 -12.70 -4.64
C VAL A 153 0.48 -14.03 -5.38
N GLY A 154 1.24 -14.20 -6.45
CA GLY A 154 1.11 -15.37 -7.31
C GLY A 154 -0.30 -15.51 -7.89
N SER A 155 -0.97 -16.61 -7.56
CA SER A 155 -2.38 -16.88 -7.93
C SER A 155 -3.38 -16.43 -6.86
N GLN A 156 -2.92 -15.80 -5.79
CA GLN A 156 -3.77 -15.40 -4.67
C GLN A 156 -4.03 -13.89 -4.67
N ILE A 157 -5.22 -13.51 -4.24
CA ILE A 157 -5.57 -12.13 -3.90
C ILE A 157 -5.85 -12.09 -2.41
N VAL A 158 -5.09 -11.29 -1.69
CA VAL A 158 -5.28 -11.04 -0.26
C VAL A 158 -5.98 -9.71 -0.09
N THR A 159 -7.06 -9.68 0.69
CA THR A 159 -7.82 -8.46 0.96
C THR A 159 -8.03 -8.27 2.45
N GLY A 160 -7.99 -7.01 2.88
CA GLY A 160 -8.46 -6.59 4.19
C GLY A 160 -9.71 -5.73 4.03
N SER A 161 -10.69 -5.96 4.88
CA SER A 161 -11.99 -5.28 4.82
C SER A 161 -12.35 -4.63 6.15
N VAL A 162 -13.18 -3.60 6.08
CA VAL A 162 -13.74 -2.90 7.24
C VAL A 162 -14.69 -3.80 8.04
N ASP A 163 -15.23 -4.86 7.43
CA ASP A 163 -16.01 -5.89 8.15
C ASP A 163 -15.20 -6.72 9.14
N GLY A 164 -13.91 -6.46 9.26
CA GLY A 164 -13.01 -7.11 10.22
C GLY A 164 -12.45 -8.46 9.74
N TYR A 165 -12.59 -8.78 8.46
CA TYR A 165 -12.04 -10.00 7.88
C TYR A 165 -10.82 -9.71 6.99
N VAL A 166 -9.91 -10.66 7.00
CA VAL A 166 -8.91 -10.86 5.95
C VAL A 166 -9.37 -12.02 5.10
N ARG A 167 -9.34 -11.85 3.77
CA ARG A 167 -9.75 -12.89 2.82
C ARG A 167 -8.62 -13.19 1.85
N VAL A 168 -8.36 -14.46 1.65
CA VAL A 168 -7.40 -14.98 0.68
C VAL A 168 -8.17 -15.74 -0.38
N TYR A 169 -8.24 -15.19 -1.58
CA TYR A 169 -8.84 -15.82 -2.75
C TYR A 169 -7.76 -16.54 -3.53
N ASP A 170 -7.80 -17.86 -3.57
CA ASP A 170 -6.96 -18.64 -4.47
C ASP A 170 -7.67 -18.82 -5.82
N LEU A 171 -7.24 -18.05 -6.81
CA LEU A 171 -7.86 -18.04 -8.14
C LEU A 171 -7.62 -19.33 -8.93
N ARG A 172 -6.55 -20.07 -8.61
CA ARG A 172 -6.22 -21.32 -9.27
C ARG A 172 -7.08 -22.47 -8.76
N MET A 173 -7.28 -22.51 -7.45
CA MET A 173 -8.07 -23.56 -6.79
C MET A 173 -9.54 -23.20 -6.67
N GLY A 174 -9.92 -21.93 -6.90
CA GLY A 174 -11.27 -21.43 -6.70
C GLY A 174 -11.71 -21.49 -5.23
N GLN A 175 -10.76 -21.33 -4.31
CA GLN A 175 -11.01 -21.42 -2.87
C GLN A 175 -10.93 -20.05 -2.22
N LEU A 176 -11.72 -19.86 -1.18
CA LEU A 176 -11.72 -18.70 -0.30
C LEU A 176 -11.36 -19.14 1.11
N PHE A 177 -10.39 -18.44 1.70
CA PHE A 177 -10.05 -18.54 3.12
C PHE A 177 -10.38 -17.21 3.79
N GLU A 178 -11.02 -17.26 4.97
CA GLU A 178 -11.44 -16.07 5.72
C GLU A 178 -10.92 -16.15 7.15
N ASP A 179 -10.18 -15.14 7.57
CA ASP A 179 -9.70 -14.99 8.94
C ASP A 179 -10.38 -13.78 9.60
N LEU A 180 -11.05 -14.02 10.72
CA LEU A 180 -11.71 -12.97 11.50
C LEU A 180 -10.69 -12.29 12.42
N ILE A 181 -10.42 -11.03 12.15
CA ILE A 181 -9.60 -10.15 12.99
C ILE A 181 -10.44 -9.47 14.09
N GLY A 182 -11.74 -9.25 13.82
CA GLY A 182 -12.68 -8.65 14.76
C GLY A 182 -12.65 -7.12 14.83
N HIS A 183 -11.74 -6.48 14.10
CA HIS A 183 -11.63 -5.02 13.99
C HIS A 183 -11.42 -4.61 12.54
N PRO A 184 -11.86 -3.41 12.11
CA PRO A 184 -11.67 -2.94 10.74
C PRO A 184 -10.20 -3.02 10.31
N VAL A 185 -9.94 -3.79 9.25
CA VAL A 185 -8.58 -3.98 8.71
C VAL A 185 -8.20 -2.75 7.89
N THR A 186 -7.01 -2.21 8.13
CA THR A 186 -6.49 -1.02 7.42
C THR A 186 -5.45 -1.36 6.37
N SER A 187 -4.65 -2.40 6.60
CA SER A 187 -3.58 -2.82 5.71
C SER A 187 -3.35 -4.32 5.77
N VAL A 188 -3.09 -4.93 4.63
CA VAL A 188 -2.57 -6.29 4.49
C VAL A 188 -1.27 -6.25 3.70
N LYS A 189 -0.28 -7.06 4.11
CA LYS A 189 1.00 -7.16 3.42
C LYS A 189 1.57 -8.56 3.56
N ASP A 190 1.87 -9.19 2.43
CA ASP A 190 2.46 -10.53 2.37
C ASP A 190 3.97 -10.46 2.72
N SER A 191 4.48 -11.48 3.41
CA SER A 191 5.91 -11.63 3.67
C SER A 191 6.67 -12.00 2.39
N THR A 192 7.98 -11.81 2.37
CA THR A 192 8.81 -12.08 1.19
C THR A 192 8.76 -13.55 0.76
N ASP A 193 8.64 -14.46 1.71
CA ASP A 193 8.49 -15.90 1.49
C ASP A 193 7.05 -16.36 1.24
N SER A 194 6.09 -15.44 1.33
CA SER A 194 4.65 -15.69 1.22
C SER A 194 4.08 -16.69 2.23
N ALA A 195 4.79 -16.95 3.33
CA ALA A 195 4.34 -17.82 4.41
C ALA A 195 3.46 -17.07 5.43
N CYS A 196 3.71 -15.78 5.61
CA CYS A 196 3.06 -14.96 6.62
C CYS A 196 2.33 -13.76 6.01
N LEU A 197 1.34 -13.28 6.73
CA LEU A 197 0.59 -12.08 6.39
C LEU A 197 0.64 -11.07 7.54
N LEU A 198 1.05 -9.85 7.24
CA LEU A 198 0.98 -8.73 8.17
C LEU A 198 -0.36 -8.04 8.04
N VAL A 199 -1.10 -7.95 9.12
CA VAL A 199 -2.46 -7.38 9.17
C VAL A 199 -2.51 -6.25 10.19
N SER A 200 -2.81 -5.04 9.74
CA SER A 200 -3.06 -3.88 10.61
C SER A 200 -4.56 -3.62 10.75
N ALA A 201 -5.01 -3.26 11.94
CA ALA A 201 -6.42 -2.97 12.22
C ALA A 201 -6.59 -1.73 13.10
N LEU A 202 -7.83 -1.19 13.16
CA LEU A 202 -8.17 0.01 13.92
C LEU A 202 -8.21 -0.18 15.45
N ASP A 203 -7.65 -1.26 15.95
CA ASP A 203 -7.41 -1.50 17.38
C ASP A 203 -5.97 -1.15 17.82
N SER A 204 -5.23 -0.44 16.95
CA SER A 204 -3.81 -0.12 17.17
C SER A 204 -2.94 -1.36 17.36
N THR A 205 -3.27 -2.46 16.68
CA THR A 205 -2.51 -3.70 16.71
C THR A 205 -2.19 -4.15 15.28
N ILE A 206 -0.94 -4.46 15.03
CA ILE A 206 -0.50 -5.14 13.82
C ILE A 206 -0.28 -6.60 14.20
N ARG A 207 -0.78 -7.52 13.38
CA ARG A 207 -0.70 -8.96 13.60
C ARG A 207 0.11 -9.62 12.49
N LEU A 208 1.01 -10.52 12.87
CA LEU A 208 1.65 -11.46 11.95
C LEU A 208 0.86 -12.75 11.98
N MET A 209 0.26 -13.12 10.86
CA MET A 209 -0.59 -14.30 10.72
C MET A 209 0.11 -15.36 9.87
N ASP A 210 0.02 -16.62 10.25
CA ASP A 210 0.41 -17.75 9.40
C ASP A 210 -0.67 -17.97 8.34
N LYS A 211 -0.29 -17.86 7.06
CA LYS A 211 -1.24 -18.03 5.94
C LYS A 211 -1.75 -19.46 5.77
N SER A 212 -1.07 -20.45 6.31
CA SER A 212 -1.45 -21.86 6.14
C SER A 212 -2.65 -22.25 7.00
N ASN A 213 -2.83 -21.59 8.15
CA ASN A 213 -3.82 -21.98 9.16
C ASN A 213 -4.52 -20.80 9.85
N GLY A 214 -4.19 -19.55 9.49
CA GLY A 214 -4.79 -18.35 10.07
C GLY A 214 -4.40 -18.07 11.52
N THR A 215 -3.37 -18.73 12.08
CA THR A 215 -2.95 -18.48 13.45
C THR A 215 -2.12 -17.21 13.56
N MET A 216 -2.33 -16.46 14.66
CA MET A 216 -1.51 -15.30 14.97
C MET A 216 -0.17 -15.76 15.57
N LEU A 217 0.94 -15.46 14.86
CA LEU A 217 2.29 -15.78 15.29
C LEU A 217 2.86 -14.72 16.24
N GLN A 218 2.59 -13.44 15.96
CA GLN A 218 3.11 -12.31 16.72
C GLN A 218 2.15 -11.11 16.62
N SER A 219 2.26 -10.19 17.59
CA SER A 219 1.52 -8.91 17.57
C SER A 219 2.44 -7.73 17.89
N PHE A 220 2.22 -6.62 17.21
CA PHE A 220 3.02 -5.41 17.34
C PHE A 220 2.10 -4.27 17.80
N LYS A 221 2.48 -3.63 18.92
CA LYS A 221 1.71 -2.57 19.58
C LYS A 221 2.61 -1.38 19.90
N GLY A 222 1.97 -0.25 20.30
CA GLY A 222 2.67 0.97 20.70
C GLY A 222 2.37 2.16 19.78
N HIS A 223 2.05 1.92 18.49
CA HIS A 223 1.55 2.95 17.58
C HIS A 223 0.07 3.23 17.82
N LEU A 224 -0.41 4.36 17.33
CA LEU A 224 -1.82 4.75 17.34
C LEU A 224 -2.42 4.56 15.95
N ASN A 225 -3.49 3.75 15.85
CA ASN A 225 -4.27 3.54 14.64
C ASN A 225 -5.73 3.24 15.03
N LYS A 226 -6.59 4.28 15.06
CA LYS A 226 -7.99 4.18 15.50
C LYS A 226 -9.00 4.70 14.49
N GLU A 227 -8.61 5.65 13.66
CA GLU A 227 -9.51 6.37 12.75
C GLU A 227 -9.06 6.35 11.30
N TYR A 228 -7.74 6.37 11.06
CA TYR A 228 -7.18 6.52 9.73
C TYR A 228 -6.73 5.19 9.14
N ARG A 229 -6.74 5.13 7.82
CA ARG A 229 -6.13 4.03 7.10
C ARG A 229 -4.60 4.20 7.11
N VAL A 230 -3.95 3.60 8.08
CA VAL A 230 -2.50 3.55 8.18
C VAL A 230 -2.00 2.24 7.58
N ARG A 231 -0.95 2.33 6.77
CA ARG A 231 -0.33 1.16 6.13
C ARG A 231 0.92 0.73 6.87
N SER A 232 1.04 -0.57 7.05
CA SER A 232 2.25 -1.23 7.53
C SER A 232 2.97 -1.96 6.39
N SER A 233 4.25 -2.25 6.59
CA SER A 233 5.09 -2.98 5.65
C SER A 233 6.15 -3.76 6.39
N PHE A 234 6.73 -4.74 5.73
CA PHE A 234 7.98 -5.34 6.15
C PHE A 234 9.17 -4.47 5.76
N GLY A 235 10.26 -4.58 6.51
CA GLY A 235 11.54 -3.94 6.24
C GLY A 235 12.69 -4.92 6.32
N ASP A 236 13.73 -4.69 5.53
CA ASP A 236 14.99 -5.45 5.51
C ASP A 236 14.79 -6.97 5.42
N ASN A 237 14.14 -7.45 4.34
CA ASN A 237 13.83 -8.88 4.15
C ASN A 237 13.11 -9.50 5.35
N ASP A 238 12.07 -8.83 5.81
CA ASP A 238 11.18 -9.26 6.89
C ASP A 238 11.82 -9.31 8.30
N VAL A 239 12.99 -8.66 8.49
CA VAL A 239 13.60 -8.53 9.83
C VAL A 239 12.81 -7.56 10.70
N TYR A 240 12.25 -6.53 10.10
CA TYR A 240 11.47 -5.49 10.79
C TYR A 240 10.04 -5.42 10.28
N VAL A 241 9.14 -5.04 11.17
CA VAL A 241 7.82 -4.53 10.82
C VAL A 241 7.84 -3.03 10.98
N ILE A 242 7.34 -2.28 9.99
CA ILE A 242 7.28 -0.81 10.02
C ILE A 242 5.85 -0.33 9.79
N SER A 243 5.45 0.71 10.48
CA SER A 243 4.14 1.34 10.29
C SER A 243 4.19 2.83 10.55
N GLY A 244 3.32 3.56 9.84
CA GLY A 244 2.95 4.90 10.26
C GLY A 244 2.11 4.86 11.54
N SER A 245 1.78 6.04 12.04
CA SER A 245 0.95 6.20 13.23
C SER A 245 0.18 7.52 13.18
N GLU A 246 -0.94 7.59 13.85
CA GLU A 246 -1.76 8.80 13.93
C GLU A 246 -1.12 9.89 14.80
N ASP A 247 -0.12 9.53 15.63
CA ASP A 247 0.66 10.45 16.47
C ASP A 247 1.82 11.15 15.73
N GLY A 248 1.94 10.96 14.41
CA GLY A 248 2.96 11.60 13.57
C GLY A 248 4.33 10.92 13.58
N LYS A 249 4.42 9.74 14.16
CA LYS A 249 5.66 8.95 14.19
C LYS A 249 5.61 7.79 13.21
N VAL A 250 6.78 7.28 12.85
CA VAL A 250 6.98 5.97 12.25
C VAL A 250 7.52 5.03 13.31
N TYR A 251 6.88 3.88 13.45
CA TYR A 251 7.30 2.83 14.38
C TYR A 251 7.95 1.69 13.62
N ALA A 252 8.97 1.13 14.22
CA ALA A 252 9.59 -0.12 13.77
C ALA A 252 9.71 -1.10 14.92
N TRP A 253 9.35 -2.34 14.64
CA TRP A 253 9.45 -3.47 15.56
C TRP A 253 10.40 -4.51 15.01
N ASP A 254 11.11 -5.19 15.89
CA ASP A 254 11.77 -6.44 15.58
C ASP A 254 10.71 -7.53 15.38
N MET A 255 10.74 -8.21 14.23
CA MET A 255 9.69 -9.14 13.83
C MET A 255 9.56 -10.33 14.79
N LEU A 256 10.66 -10.83 15.32
CA LEU A 256 10.66 -12.02 16.19
C LEU A 256 10.21 -11.71 17.61
N SER A 257 10.76 -10.65 18.20
CA SER A 257 10.46 -10.29 19.60
C SER A 257 9.17 -9.49 19.76
N GLY A 258 8.66 -8.87 18.70
CA GLY A 258 7.50 -7.96 18.74
C GLY A 258 7.78 -6.64 19.46
N ARG A 259 9.03 -6.36 19.83
CA ARG A 259 9.41 -5.15 20.57
C ARG A 259 9.63 -3.97 19.63
N VAL A 260 9.20 -2.77 20.06
CA VAL A 260 9.55 -1.53 19.39
C VAL A 260 11.07 -1.33 19.49
N VAL A 261 11.72 -1.22 18.34
CA VAL A 261 13.16 -0.95 18.22
C VAL A 261 13.44 0.50 17.86
N HIS A 262 12.53 1.13 17.10
CA HIS A 262 12.68 2.55 16.73
C HIS A 262 11.33 3.27 16.73
N GLU A 263 11.35 4.51 17.25
CA GLU A 263 10.27 5.50 17.14
C GLU A 263 10.84 6.73 16.45
N LEU A 264 10.44 6.96 15.21
CA LEU A 264 11.01 8.02 14.38
C LEU A 264 10.04 9.20 14.29
N LYS A 265 10.47 10.36 14.73
CA LYS A 265 9.70 11.61 14.68
C LYS A 265 10.00 12.35 13.38
N GLY A 266 8.97 12.69 12.60
CA GLY A 266 9.19 13.36 11.32
C GLY A 266 7.99 14.17 10.81
N HIS A 267 6.78 13.77 11.10
CA HIS A 267 5.56 14.39 10.58
C HIS A 267 4.83 15.29 11.62
N GLY A 268 5.53 15.68 12.71
CA GLY A 268 4.93 16.48 13.79
C GLY A 268 3.82 15.70 14.48
N GLU A 269 2.63 16.33 14.57
CA GLU A 269 1.40 15.70 15.11
C GLU A 269 0.43 15.28 13.98
N LYS A 270 0.92 15.11 12.75
CA LYS A 270 0.11 14.76 11.59
C LYS A 270 0.24 13.27 11.28
N VAL A 271 -0.88 12.66 10.93
CA VAL A 271 -0.96 11.22 10.65
C VAL A 271 0.03 10.80 9.58
N VAL A 272 0.81 9.76 9.86
CA VAL A 272 1.65 9.08 8.86
C VAL A 272 0.82 7.98 8.22
N SER A 273 0.37 8.20 6.99
CA SER A 273 -0.59 7.32 6.29
C SER A 273 0.05 6.11 5.63
N CYS A 274 1.28 6.25 5.16
CA CYS A 274 1.96 5.18 4.44
C CYS A 274 3.46 5.19 4.67
N VAL A 275 4.03 4.00 4.78
CA VAL A 275 5.47 3.75 4.84
C VAL A 275 5.84 2.71 3.79
N ALA A 276 7.05 2.81 3.23
CA ALA A 276 7.59 1.80 2.35
C ALA A 276 9.09 1.66 2.57
N TYR A 277 9.58 0.42 2.62
CA TYR A 277 11.00 0.11 2.73
C TYR A 277 11.60 -0.07 1.33
N HIS A 278 12.85 0.35 1.17
CA HIS A 278 13.57 0.21 -0.10
C HIS A 278 13.88 -1.26 -0.37
N PRO A 279 13.68 -1.76 -1.60
CA PRO A 279 13.82 -3.18 -1.89
C PRO A 279 15.25 -3.75 -1.75
N LYS A 280 16.29 -2.89 -1.72
CA LYS A 280 17.70 -3.34 -1.77
C LYS A 280 18.65 -2.61 -0.82
N GLN A 281 18.23 -1.54 -0.19
CA GLN A 281 19.09 -0.67 0.63
C GLN A 281 18.43 -0.34 1.96
N PRO A 282 19.19 -0.02 3.00
CA PRO A 282 18.65 0.43 4.29
C PRO A 282 18.14 1.88 4.18
N GLN A 283 17.07 2.03 3.42
CA GLN A 283 16.36 3.29 3.21
C GLN A 283 14.87 3.03 3.29
N MET A 284 14.11 3.96 3.82
CA MET A 284 12.65 3.91 3.77
C MET A 284 12.08 5.30 3.48
N ILE A 285 10.81 5.32 3.10
CA ILE A 285 10.04 6.54 2.89
C ILE A 285 8.76 6.48 3.73
N SER A 286 8.33 7.66 4.18
CA SER A 286 7.03 7.85 4.82
C SER A 286 6.31 9.04 4.23
N CYS A 287 4.99 9.03 4.25
CA CYS A 287 4.17 10.17 3.88
C CYS A 287 3.00 10.34 4.84
N GLY A 288 2.43 11.52 4.88
CA GLY A 288 1.37 11.80 5.82
C GLY A 288 0.45 12.94 5.43
N THR A 289 -0.44 13.26 6.37
CA THR A 289 -1.43 14.34 6.21
C THR A 289 -0.81 15.75 6.30
N ASP A 290 0.49 15.85 6.59
CA ASP A 290 1.27 17.09 6.51
C ASP A 290 1.64 17.48 5.08
N GLY A 291 1.36 16.62 4.09
CA GLY A 291 1.69 16.84 2.69
C GLY A 291 3.16 16.57 2.34
N LEU A 292 3.93 16.05 3.28
CA LEU A 292 5.36 15.80 3.10
C LEU A 292 5.62 14.31 2.83
N ILE A 293 6.67 14.06 2.06
CA ILE A 293 7.27 12.74 1.93
C ILE A 293 8.68 12.84 2.52
N ARG A 294 8.98 11.98 3.48
CA ARG A 294 10.30 11.93 4.13
C ARG A 294 11.07 10.70 3.66
N VAL A 295 12.34 10.92 3.38
CA VAL A 295 13.30 9.86 3.09
C VAL A 295 14.15 9.65 4.34
N TRP A 296 14.24 8.42 4.78
CA TRP A 296 14.99 7.98 5.95
C TRP A 296 16.16 7.14 5.48
N ASP A 297 17.34 7.48 5.93
CA ASP A 297 18.58 6.79 5.58
C ASP A 297 19.25 6.21 6.82
N TYR A 298 20.14 5.28 6.58
CA TYR A 298 21.14 4.87 7.55
C TYR A 298 22.37 5.78 7.40
N ILE A 299 23.01 6.15 8.55
CA ILE A 299 24.28 6.89 8.60
C ILE A 299 25.44 5.90 8.73
#